data_95e50015e254556071d6e1ad44ea4c9d
#
_entry.id   95e50015e254556071d6e1ad44ea4c9d
#
_cell.length_a   1.000
_cell.length_b   1.000
_cell.length_c   1.000
_cell.angle_alpha   90.00
_cell.angle_beta   90.00
_cell.angle_gamma   90.00
#
_symmetry.space_group_name_H-M   'P 1'
#
loop_
_entity.id
_entity.type
_entity.pdbx_description
1 polymer ?
#
loop_
_entity_poly.entity_id
_entity_poly.type
_entity_poly.pdbx_seq_one_letter_code
_entity_poly.pdbx_strand_id
1 'polypeptide(L)'
;MAIVKDIAAIAKGMSITFGEMFKPTLVENYPDGKGPLRGAVFQERFRGVHVLQRDENGLEKCVACFLCAAACPSNCIYIEAAENTTERRISGAERYAKVYNIDYNRCIFCGYCVEACPTDAITHGHGFEIATFNASNLVYRKEAMLAPMSAHLGSNAMFNTAEAEQQGKRRKSG
;
A
#
# COMPACT_ATOMS: atom_id res chain seq x y z
N MET A 1 -45.78 21.17 30.36
CA MET A 1 -44.40 20.81 30.72
C MET A 1 -43.67 19.99 29.63
N ALA A 2 -44.35 19.19 28.81
CA ALA A 2 -43.74 18.43 27.71
C ALA A 2 -43.14 19.34 26.62
N ILE A 3 -43.90 20.30 26.10
CA ILE A 3 -43.51 21.22 25.03
C ILE A 3 -42.21 22.01 25.35
N VAL A 4 -42.05 22.44 26.60
CA VAL A 4 -40.86 23.19 27.02
C VAL A 4 -39.62 22.28 27.00
N LYS A 5 -39.78 21.01 27.38
CA LYS A 5 -38.68 20.02 27.30
C LYS A 5 -38.30 19.74 25.86
N ASP A 6 -39.26 19.66 24.96
CA ASP A 6 -39.01 19.39 23.54
C ASP A 6 -38.32 20.59 22.88
N ILE A 7 -38.71 21.82 23.18
CA ILE A 7 -38.05 23.04 22.71
C ILE A 7 -36.60 23.11 23.25
N ALA A 8 -36.39 22.78 24.51
CA ALA A 8 -35.05 22.76 25.11
C ALA A 8 -34.16 21.69 24.47
N ALA A 9 -34.70 20.52 24.12
CA ALA A 9 -33.97 19.47 23.43
C ALA A 9 -33.54 19.89 22.02
N ILE A 10 -34.44 20.56 21.27
CA ILE A 10 -34.13 21.11 19.94
C ILE A 10 -33.04 22.19 20.04
N ALA A 11 -33.19 23.14 20.98
CA ALA A 11 -32.20 24.18 21.20
C ALA A 11 -30.82 23.61 21.55
N LYS A 12 -30.76 22.56 22.37
CA LYS A 12 -29.54 21.85 22.71
C LYS A 12 -28.89 21.18 21.46
N GLY A 13 -29.70 20.51 20.63
CA GLY A 13 -29.23 19.93 19.38
C GLY A 13 -28.65 20.98 18.44
N MET A 14 -29.34 22.09 18.26
CA MET A 14 -28.87 23.21 17.43
C MET A 14 -27.58 23.85 17.98
N SER A 15 -27.43 23.96 19.29
CA SER A 15 -26.21 24.52 19.89
C SER A 15 -24.99 23.63 19.67
N ILE A 16 -25.17 22.31 19.64
CA ILE A 16 -24.06 21.35 19.32
C ILE A 16 -23.64 21.53 17.88
N THR A 17 -24.55 21.52 16.92
CA THR A 17 -24.22 21.71 15.51
C THR A 17 -23.62 23.08 15.23
N PHE A 18 -24.09 24.10 15.88
CA PHE A 18 -23.52 25.44 15.80
C PHE A 18 -22.09 25.49 16.36
N GLY A 19 -21.81 24.77 17.45
CA GLY A 19 -20.48 24.65 18.01
C GLY A 19 -19.49 23.94 17.07
N GLU A 20 -19.96 22.96 16.28
CA GLU A 20 -19.12 22.27 15.30
C GLU A 20 -18.63 23.18 14.16
N MET A 21 -19.38 24.26 13.83
CA MET A 21 -18.98 25.23 12.79
C MET A 21 -17.68 25.98 13.13
N PHE A 22 -17.33 26.09 14.40
CA PHE A 22 -16.13 26.80 14.86
C PHE A 22 -14.95 25.88 15.13
N LYS A 23 -15.11 24.57 14.96
CA LYS A 23 -14.01 23.62 15.09
C LYS A 23 -13.09 23.66 13.87
N PRO A 24 -11.80 23.40 14.04
CA PRO A 24 -10.87 23.31 12.93
C PRO A 24 -11.31 22.17 11.97
N THR A 25 -11.26 22.45 10.68
CA THR A 25 -11.62 21.49 9.63
C THR A 25 -10.65 20.33 9.59
N LEU A 26 -11.12 19.10 9.69
CA LEU A 26 -10.36 17.87 9.58
C LEU A 26 -10.45 17.31 8.14
N VAL A 27 -10.00 18.09 7.16
CA VAL A 27 -10.02 17.70 5.74
C VAL A 27 -8.61 17.48 5.24
N GLU A 28 -8.38 16.34 4.62
CA GLU A 28 -7.15 16.09 3.84
C GLU A 28 -7.34 16.65 2.43
N ASN A 29 -6.54 17.67 2.09
CA ASN A 29 -6.57 18.28 0.77
C ASN A 29 -5.63 17.53 -0.16
N TYR A 30 -6.13 16.51 -0.81
CA TYR A 30 -5.42 15.82 -1.89
C TYR A 30 -5.76 16.48 -3.24
N PRO A 31 -4.76 16.72 -4.14
CA PRO A 31 -3.31 16.50 -3.99
C PRO A 31 -2.56 17.67 -3.35
N ASP A 32 -3.25 18.75 -3.06
CA ASP A 32 -2.68 20.05 -2.71
C ASP A 32 -2.12 20.09 -1.32
N GLY A 33 -1.27 19.63 -0.80
CA GLY A 33 -0.67 19.72 0.53
C GLY A 33 -0.83 21.04 1.31
N LYS A 34 -1.90 21.82 1.05
CA LYS A 34 -2.25 23.09 1.68
C LYS A 34 -3.33 22.87 2.71
N GLY A 35 -3.05 23.18 3.98
CA GLY A 35 -4.01 23.09 5.06
C GLY A 35 -3.41 22.48 6.33
N PRO A 36 -4.18 22.38 7.42
CA PRO A 36 -3.70 21.85 8.70
C PRO A 36 -3.29 20.37 8.60
N LEU A 37 -3.92 19.62 7.70
CA LEU A 37 -3.54 18.26 7.32
C LEU A 37 -3.00 18.30 5.89
N ARG A 38 -1.69 18.44 5.75
CA ARG A 38 -1.01 18.63 4.47
C ARG A 38 -0.90 17.33 3.68
N GLY A 39 -1.74 17.18 2.66
CA GLY A 39 -1.75 16.03 1.76
C GLY A 39 -2.23 14.74 2.42
N ALA A 40 -2.26 13.66 1.67
CA ALA A 40 -2.61 12.34 2.21
C ALA A 40 -1.52 11.86 3.17
N VAL A 41 -1.88 11.65 4.43
CA VAL A 41 -1.00 11.03 5.43
C VAL A 41 -1.28 9.54 5.47
N PHE A 42 -0.35 8.75 4.92
CA PHE A 42 -0.49 7.30 4.96
C PHE A 42 -0.21 6.76 6.35
N GLN A 43 -1.09 5.90 6.80
CA GLN A 43 -0.87 5.14 8.03
C GLN A 43 0.21 4.08 7.79
N GLU A 44 0.89 3.67 8.85
CA GLU A 44 1.96 2.68 8.79
C GLU A 44 1.54 1.35 8.14
N ARG A 45 0.28 0.93 8.35
CA ARG A 45 -0.31 -0.27 7.76
C ARG A 45 -1.16 -0.01 6.52
N PHE A 46 -0.83 1.03 5.75
CA PHE A 46 -1.55 1.30 4.52
C PHE A 46 -1.36 0.18 3.50
N ARG A 47 -2.45 -0.28 2.89
CA ARG A 47 -2.45 -1.33 1.87
C ARG A 47 -2.43 -0.73 0.48
N GLY A 48 -1.26 -0.25 0.06
CA GLY A 48 -1.04 0.24 -1.30
C GLY A 48 -0.55 -0.85 -2.26
N VAL A 49 0.05 -0.43 -3.36
CA VAL A 49 0.60 -1.32 -4.40
C VAL A 49 1.64 -2.27 -3.79
N HIS A 50 1.60 -3.53 -4.23
CA HIS A 50 2.49 -4.57 -3.71
C HIS A 50 3.93 -4.36 -4.15
N VAL A 51 4.85 -4.75 -3.26
CA VAL A 51 6.30 -4.71 -3.46
C VAL A 51 6.87 -6.09 -3.23
N LEU A 52 7.69 -6.57 -4.16
CA LEU A 52 8.47 -7.79 -4.01
C LEU A 52 9.82 -7.45 -3.40
N GLN A 53 10.10 -8.03 -2.23
CA GLN A 53 11.30 -7.74 -1.45
C GLN A 53 12.52 -8.54 -1.91
N ARG A 54 13.70 -7.96 -1.67
CA ARG A 54 14.99 -8.63 -1.78
C ARG A 54 15.58 -8.89 -0.40
N ASP A 55 16.46 -9.85 -0.30
CA ASP A 55 17.25 -10.09 0.90
C ASP A 55 18.46 -9.12 0.97
N GLU A 56 19.25 -9.24 2.03
CA GLU A 56 20.44 -8.40 2.25
C GLU A 56 21.52 -8.59 1.17
N ASN A 57 21.52 -9.73 0.48
CA ASN A 57 22.44 -10.06 -0.59
C ASN A 57 21.94 -9.60 -1.98
N GLY A 58 20.77 -8.93 -2.02
CA GLY A 58 20.12 -8.48 -3.25
C GLY A 58 19.36 -9.58 -4.00
N LEU A 59 19.28 -10.81 -3.44
CA LEU A 59 18.53 -11.90 -4.03
C LEU A 59 17.02 -11.70 -3.78
N GLU A 60 16.19 -12.24 -4.66
CA GLU A 60 14.74 -12.20 -4.49
C GLU A 60 14.32 -13.12 -3.32
N LYS A 61 13.51 -12.61 -2.40
CA LYS A 61 12.94 -13.42 -1.31
C LYS A 61 11.87 -14.40 -1.79
N CYS A 62 11.29 -14.16 -2.96
CA CYS A 62 10.22 -14.99 -3.50
C CYS A 62 10.77 -16.34 -4.01
N VAL A 63 10.25 -17.42 -3.43
CA VAL A 63 10.61 -18.81 -3.75
C VAL A 63 9.56 -19.52 -4.60
N ALA A 64 8.60 -18.79 -5.15
CA ALA A 64 7.49 -19.32 -5.94
C ALA A 64 6.75 -20.49 -5.27
N CYS A 65 6.34 -20.31 -4.03
CA CYS A 65 5.60 -21.32 -3.26
C CYS A 65 4.09 -21.35 -3.55
N PHE A 66 3.58 -20.38 -4.31
CA PHE A 66 2.16 -20.23 -4.70
C PHE A 66 1.17 -19.94 -3.57
N LEU A 67 1.57 -19.83 -2.32
CA LEU A 67 0.67 -19.61 -1.19
C LEU A 67 -0.09 -18.27 -1.31
N CYS A 68 0.56 -17.22 -1.80
CA CYS A 68 -0.08 -15.93 -2.05
C CYS A 68 -1.15 -16.00 -3.15
N ALA A 69 -0.94 -16.82 -4.18
CA ALA A 69 -1.94 -17.04 -5.23
C ALA A 69 -3.12 -17.86 -4.70
N ALA A 70 -2.86 -18.90 -3.90
CA ALA A 70 -3.89 -19.72 -3.28
C ALA A 70 -4.74 -18.95 -2.26
N ALA A 71 -4.13 -18.02 -1.52
CA ALA A 71 -4.83 -17.18 -0.54
C ALA A 71 -5.61 -16.02 -1.17
N CYS A 72 -5.44 -15.76 -2.46
CA CYS A 72 -6.07 -14.62 -3.12
C CYS A 72 -7.56 -14.86 -3.41
N PRO A 73 -8.50 -14.11 -2.80
CA PRO A 73 -9.93 -14.32 -3.00
C PRO A 73 -10.40 -13.93 -4.43
N SER A 74 -9.66 -13.04 -5.10
CA SER A 74 -9.99 -12.56 -6.46
C SER A 74 -9.17 -13.22 -7.55
N ASN A 75 -8.32 -14.21 -7.24
CA ASN A 75 -7.48 -14.93 -8.20
C ASN A 75 -6.72 -13.99 -9.16
N CYS A 76 -6.15 -12.91 -8.62
CA CYS A 76 -5.47 -11.88 -9.41
C CYS A 76 -3.95 -12.08 -9.51
N ILE A 77 -3.39 -13.12 -8.88
CA ILE A 77 -1.96 -13.40 -8.83
C ILE A 77 -1.64 -14.58 -9.73
N TYR A 78 -0.74 -14.36 -10.68
CA TYR A 78 -0.21 -15.39 -11.58
C TYR A 78 1.27 -15.57 -11.35
N ILE A 79 1.71 -16.81 -11.15
CA ILE A 79 3.11 -17.16 -10.86
C ILE A 79 3.55 -18.31 -11.76
N GLU A 80 4.76 -18.21 -12.31
CA GLU A 80 5.50 -19.33 -12.90
C GLU A 80 6.81 -19.52 -12.13
N ALA A 81 7.04 -20.74 -11.65
CA ALA A 81 8.27 -21.10 -11.00
C ALA A 81 9.35 -21.53 -12.00
N ALA A 82 10.60 -21.26 -11.68
CA ALA A 82 11.75 -21.83 -12.33
C ALA A 82 12.80 -22.22 -11.29
N GLU A 83 13.72 -23.12 -11.66
CA GLU A 83 14.79 -23.58 -10.80
C GLU A 83 15.99 -22.63 -10.89
N ASN A 84 16.64 -22.41 -9.77
CA ASN A 84 17.91 -21.69 -9.71
C ASN A 84 19.02 -22.60 -10.27
N THR A 85 19.87 -22.04 -11.09
CA THR A 85 21.10 -22.71 -11.53
C THR A 85 22.26 -22.31 -10.62
N THR A 86 23.26 -23.19 -10.52
CA THR A 86 24.49 -22.91 -9.75
C THR A 86 25.25 -21.70 -10.25
N GLU A 87 25.18 -21.42 -11.55
CA GLU A 87 25.85 -20.28 -12.20
C GLU A 87 25.15 -18.95 -11.99
N ARG A 88 23.82 -18.97 -11.83
CA ARG A 88 23.00 -17.77 -11.67
C ARG A 88 21.91 -17.97 -10.61
N ARG A 89 22.21 -17.55 -9.40
CA ARG A 89 21.23 -17.52 -8.30
C ARG A 89 20.42 -16.23 -8.35
N ILE A 90 19.09 -16.39 -8.41
CA ILE A 90 18.13 -15.29 -8.41
C ILE A 90 17.47 -15.17 -7.04
N SER A 91 17.17 -16.30 -6.38
CA SER A 91 16.62 -16.34 -5.03
C SER A 91 17.51 -17.12 -4.07
N GLY A 92 17.28 -16.99 -2.77
CA GLY A 92 18.01 -17.74 -1.76
C GLY A 92 17.67 -19.23 -1.68
N ALA A 93 16.62 -19.70 -2.39
CA ALA A 93 16.15 -21.09 -2.41
C ALA A 93 16.48 -21.81 -3.72
N GLU A 94 16.04 -23.05 -3.87
CA GLU A 94 16.20 -23.84 -5.09
C GLU A 94 15.36 -23.34 -6.25
N ARG A 95 14.26 -22.65 -5.97
CA ARG A 95 13.31 -22.12 -6.95
C ARG A 95 13.14 -20.61 -6.80
N TYR A 96 12.76 -19.96 -7.88
CA TYR A 96 12.38 -18.54 -7.90
C TYR A 96 11.15 -18.32 -8.78
N ALA A 97 10.49 -17.19 -8.64
CA ALA A 97 9.42 -16.80 -9.53
C ALA A 97 9.99 -16.25 -10.84
N LYS A 98 9.92 -17.04 -11.91
CA LYS A 98 10.26 -16.61 -13.27
C LYS A 98 9.30 -15.55 -13.76
N VAL A 99 8.01 -15.79 -13.57
CA VAL A 99 6.94 -14.83 -13.82
C VAL A 99 6.18 -14.61 -12.51
N TYR A 100 5.89 -13.36 -12.22
CA TYR A 100 5.04 -12.96 -11.10
C TYR A 100 4.22 -11.75 -11.54
N ASN A 101 2.93 -11.93 -11.73
CA ASN A 101 2.04 -10.86 -12.19
C ASN A 101 0.90 -10.68 -11.21
N ILE A 102 0.50 -9.43 -10.98
CA ILE A 102 -0.72 -9.07 -10.25
C ILE A 102 -1.62 -8.26 -11.19
N ASP A 103 -2.85 -8.71 -11.36
CA ASP A 103 -3.88 -7.98 -12.09
C ASP A 103 -4.61 -7.03 -11.12
N TYR A 104 -4.24 -5.76 -11.16
CA TYR A 104 -4.86 -4.72 -10.32
C TYR A 104 -6.29 -4.36 -10.77
N ASN A 105 -6.75 -4.79 -11.94
CA ASN A 105 -8.17 -4.68 -12.29
C ASN A 105 -9.05 -5.57 -11.40
N ARG A 106 -8.50 -6.65 -10.84
CA ARG A 106 -9.20 -7.62 -9.99
C ARG A 106 -8.79 -7.52 -8.52
N CYS A 107 -7.61 -6.99 -8.22
CA CYS A 107 -7.07 -6.91 -6.86
C CYS A 107 -7.94 -5.99 -5.99
N ILE A 108 -8.35 -6.48 -4.83
CA ILE A 108 -9.12 -5.73 -3.83
C ILE A 108 -8.27 -5.21 -2.66
N PHE A 109 -6.95 -5.32 -2.76
CA PHE A 109 -5.99 -4.86 -1.73
C PHE A 109 -6.27 -5.42 -0.32
N CYS A 110 -6.80 -6.64 -0.21
CA CYS A 110 -7.16 -7.27 1.07
C CYS A 110 -5.95 -7.64 1.96
N GLY A 111 -4.76 -7.83 1.37
CA GLY A 111 -3.53 -8.15 2.10
C GLY A 111 -3.31 -9.63 2.43
N TYR A 112 -4.24 -10.54 2.10
CA TYR A 112 -4.07 -11.97 2.39
C TYR A 112 -2.85 -12.60 1.75
N CYS A 113 -2.44 -12.11 0.57
CA CYS A 113 -1.21 -12.56 -0.08
C CYS A 113 0.05 -12.21 0.74
N VAL A 114 0.04 -11.08 1.46
CA VAL A 114 1.13 -10.69 2.35
C VAL A 114 1.15 -11.57 3.60
N GLU A 115 0.00 -11.80 4.21
CA GLU A 115 -0.13 -12.65 5.40
C GLU A 115 0.20 -14.12 5.12
N ALA A 116 -0.10 -14.61 3.92
CA ALA A 116 0.18 -15.99 3.50
C ALA A 116 1.64 -16.22 3.08
N CYS A 117 2.46 -15.18 2.96
CA CYS A 117 3.84 -15.31 2.48
C CYS A 117 4.78 -15.74 3.60
N PRO A 118 5.39 -16.96 3.54
CA PRO A 118 6.26 -17.44 4.61
C PRO A 118 7.66 -16.80 4.62
N THR A 119 8.04 -16.11 3.53
CA THR A 119 9.37 -15.50 3.37
C THR A 119 9.34 -13.99 3.42
N ASP A 120 8.19 -13.38 3.72
CA ASP A 120 7.98 -11.92 3.63
C ASP A 120 8.46 -11.33 2.30
N ALA A 121 8.26 -12.10 1.21
CA ALA A 121 8.70 -11.71 -0.11
C ALA A 121 7.77 -10.69 -0.75
N ILE A 122 6.51 -10.64 -0.38
CA ILE A 122 5.53 -9.67 -0.84
C ILE A 122 5.04 -8.82 0.32
N THR A 123 5.04 -7.52 0.13
CA THR A 123 4.57 -6.54 1.13
C THR A 123 3.72 -5.47 0.45
N HIS A 124 2.99 -4.68 1.22
CA HIS A 124 2.32 -3.49 0.72
C HIS A 124 3.25 -2.28 0.77
N GLY A 125 3.31 -1.52 -0.31
CA GLY A 125 3.90 -0.19 -0.34
C GLY A 125 2.85 0.89 -0.05
N HIS A 126 3.25 2.15 -0.17
CA HIS A 126 2.37 3.31 0.01
C HIS A 126 1.84 3.90 -1.32
N GLY A 127 2.18 3.30 -2.46
CA GLY A 127 1.68 3.72 -3.76
C GLY A 127 0.19 3.42 -3.92
N PHE A 128 -0.56 4.38 -4.46
CA PHE A 128 -2.00 4.27 -4.68
C PHE A 128 -2.42 4.90 -6.01
N GLU A 129 -1.58 5.75 -6.60
CA GLU A 129 -1.86 6.42 -7.86
C GLU A 129 -1.54 5.48 -9.04
N ILE A 130 -2.46 4.56 -9.33
CA ILE A 130 -2.31 3.55 -10.38
C ILE A 130 -3.23 3.79 -11.58
N ALA A 131 -3.88 4.97 -11.64
CA ALA A 131 -4.78 5.30 -12.73
C ALA A 131 -4.04 5.32 -14.08
N THR A 132 -4.62 4.67 -15.07
CA THR A 132 -4.05 4.56 -16.42
C THR A 132 -5.16 4.54 -17.46
N PHE A 133 -4.83 4.94 -18.70
CA PHE A 133 -5.78 4.93 -19.83
C PHE A 133 -6.05 3.53 -20.38
N ASN A 134 -5.17 2.56 -20.12
CA ASN A 134 -5.24 1.19 -20.64
C ASN A 134 -5.32 0.18 -19.51
N ALA A 135 -6.35 -0.66 -19.48
CA ALA A 135 -6.51 -1.72 -18.49
C ALA A 135 -5.35 -2.73 -18.48
N SER A 136 -4.70 -2.96 -19.63
CA SER A 136 -3.52 -3.83 -19.71
C SER A 136 -2.33 -3.34 -18.89
N ASN A 137 -2.21 -2.03 -18.66
CA ASN A 137 -1.15 -1.45 -17.86
C ASN A 137 -1.36 -1.70 -16.35
N LEU A 138 -2.56 -2.10 -15.94
CA LEU A 138 -2.87 -2.49 -14.56
C LEU A 138 -2.47 -3.94 -14.26
N VAL A 139 -1.97 -4.69 -15.21
CA VAL A 139 -1.32 -5.98 -14.97
C VAL A 139 0.17 -5.73 -14.70
N TYR A 140 0.51 -5.62 -13.41
CA TYR A 140 1.90 -5.38 -13.02
C TYR A 140 2.71 -6.66 -13.06
N ARG A 141 3.84 -6.57 -13.73
CA ARG A 141 4.81 -7.67 -13.83
C ARG A 141 5.81 -7.60 -12.69
N LYS A 142 6.52 -8.70 -12.48
CA LYS A 142 7.54 -8.84 -11.43
C LYS A 142 8.52 -7.65 -11.38
N GLU A 143 9.01 -7.23 -12.54
CA GLU A 143 10.02 -6.18 -12.65
C GLU A 143 9.52 -4.82 -12.13
N ALA A 144 8.22 -4.54 -12.32
CA ALA A 144 7.61 -3.30 -11.83
C ALA A 144 7.38 -3.29 -10.32
N MET A 145 7.27 -4.46 -9.70
CA MET A 145 7.00 -4.62 -8.27
C MET A 145 8.26 -4.91 -7.45
N LEU A 146 9.36 -5.30 -8.12
CA LEU A 146 10.57 -5.72 -7.44
C LEU A 146 11.31 -4.53 -6.83
N ALA A 147 11.58 -4.58 -5.54
CA ALA A 147 12.31 -3.54 -4.83
C ALA A 147 13.70 -3.31 -5.45
N PRO A 148 14.17 -2.06 -5.59
CA PRO A 148 15.50 -1.77 -6.10
C PRO A 148 16.58 -2.36 -5.18
N MET A 149 17.74 -2.73 -5.75
CA MET A 149 18.84 -3.34 -5.00
C MET A 149 19.37 -2.48 -3.85
N SER A 150 19.20 -1.16 -3.92
CA SER A 150 19.60 -0.21 -2.89
C SER A 150 18.58 -0.04 -1.76
N ALA A 151 17.41 -0.65 -1.87
CA ALA A 151 16.37 -0.58 -0.87
C ALA A 151 16.61 -1.61 0.24
N HIS A 152 17.68 -1.44 0.96
CA HIS A 152 17.85 -2.12 2.24
C HIS A 152 16.85 -1.54 3.22
N LEU A 153 15.96 -2.36 3.73
CA LEU A 153 15.07 -2.06 4.85
C LEU A 153 13.92 -1.08 4.60
N GLY A 154 12.77 -1.63 4.53
CA GLY A 154 11.51 -0.93 4.71
C GLY A 154 10.70 -0.82 3.43
N SER A 155 9.50 -1.23 3.57
CA SER A 155 8.39 -1.29 2.62
C SER A 155 8.10 -0.02 1.80
N ASN A 156 8.91 1.02 1.92
CA ASN A 156 8.63 2.36 1.38
C ASN A 156 9.49 2.73 0.15
N ALA A 157 10.36 1.84 -0.29
CA ALA A 157 11.39 2.21 -1.27
C ALA A 157 10.91 2.23 -2.73
N MET A 158 9.70 1.79 -3.04
CA MET A 158 9.24 1.69 -4.42
C MET A 158 8.55 2.92 -4.98
N PHE A 159 8.17 3.86 -4.14
CA PHE A 159 7.46 5.03 -4.60
C PHE A 159 8.24 6.29 -4.29
N ASN A 160 8.90 6.81 -5.33
CA ASN A 160 9.54 8.11 -5.39
C ASN A 160 10.35 8.49 -4.13
N THR A 161 11.65 8.28 -4.20
CA THR A 161 12.60 8.84 -3.23
C THR A 161 12.31 10.30 -2.92
N ALA A 162 11.81 11.06 -3.89
CA ALA A 162 11.38 12.45 -3.73
C ALA A 162 10.16 12.59 -2.80
N GLU A 163 9.17 11.71 -2.88
CA GLU A 163 7.98 11.76 -2.00
C GLU A 163 8.28 11.26 -0.58
N ALA A 164 9.10 10.21 -0.47
CA ALA A 164 9.57 9.73 0.83
C ALA A 164 10.43 10.78 1.54
N GLU A 165 11.31 11.49 0.82
CA GLU A 165 12.08 12.61 1.35
C GLU A 165 11.19 13.80 1.75
N GLN A 166 10.17 14.11 0.98
CA GLN A 166 9.22 15.16 1.31
C GLN A 166 8.39 14.82 2.54
N GLN A 167 7.96 13.56 2.70
CA GLN A 167 7.26 13.09 3.89
C GLN A 167 8.18 13.07 5.11
N GLY A 168 9.44 12.67 4.96
CA GLY A 168 10.44 12.73 6.02
C GLY A 168 10.75 14.15 6.50
N LYS A 169 10.80 15.12 5.58
CA LYS A 169 10.96 16.54 5.90
C LYS A 169 9.71 17.12 6.59
N ARG A 170 8.51 16.70 6.21
CA ARG A 170 7.25 17.13 6.85
C ARG A 170 7.10 16.65 8.29
N ARG A 171 7.57 15.44 8.61
CA ARG A 171 7.58 14.92 10.01
C ARG A 171 8.54 15.64 10.94
N LYS A 172 9.63 16.25 10.42
CA LYS A 172 10.63 16.97 11.22
C LYS A 172 10.31 18.44 11.44
N SER A 173 9.33 18.99 10.73
CA SER A 173 8.93 20.41 10.80
C SER A 173 7.61 20.64 11.56
N GLY A 174 7.04 19.66 12.19
CA GLY A 174 5.89 19.71 13.10
C GLY A 174 6.27 19.19 14.47
#